data_3ebad5fb507dddb92b0a258e5c9e7e45
#
_entry.id   3ebad5fb507dddb92b0a258e5c9e7e45
#
_cell.length_a   1.000
_cell.length_b   1.000
_cell.length_c   1.000
_cell.angle_alpha   90.00
_cell.angle_beta   90.00
_cell.angle_gamma   90.00
#
_symmetry.space_group_name_H-M   'P 1'
#
loop_
_entity.id
_entity.type
_entity.pdbx_description
1 polymer ?
#
loop_
_entity_poly.entity_id
_entity_poly.type
_entity_poly.pdbx_seq_one_letter_code
_entity_poly.pdbx_strand_id
1 'polypeptide(L)'
;MFNHVLLCTHGTEGAKKAEAFIFELLADDSGLKVSVLTVLDEDWRSMTGDDWLNSSKTHTAFLDHVEAQVSEEIAQDWQRIQETYPCASQANFIQRTGSIEKTITKAAKELGCDLIAIGPYHKNKGFFTTRMERGLRARMQNKTFHPMLPCPLLIAP
;
A
#
# COMPACT_ATOMS: atom_id res chain seq x y z
N MET A 1 11.53 7.92 -19.98
CA MET A 1 10.77 8.54 -18.87
C MET A 1 9.61 7.63 -18.51
N PHE A 2 9.21 7.60 -17.23
CA PHE A 2 8.09 6.75 -16.80
C PHE A 2 6.77 7.35 -17.26
N ASN A 3 5.83 6.50 -17.69
CA ASN A 3 4.52 6.91 -18.15
C ASN A 3 3.42 6.60 -17.13
N HIS A 4 3.60 5.52 -16.34
CA HIS A 4 2.61 5.10 -15.37
C HIS A 4 3.27 4.54 -14.11
N VAL A 5 3.16 5.26 -13.02
CA VAL A 5 3.71 4.89 -11.71
C VAL A 5 2.64 4.25 -10.83
N LEU A 6 2.97 3.12 -10.21
CA LEU A 6 2.20 2.52 -9.13
C LEU A 6 2.80 2.95 -7.78
N LEU A 7 2.17 3.88 -7.09
CA LEU A 7 2.53 4.29 -5.75
C LEU A 7 1.84 3.40 -4.73
N CYS A 8 2.60 2.63 -3.96
CA CYS A 8 2.06 1.81 -2.89
C CYS A 8 2.22 2.55 -1.56
N THR A 9 1.10 2.85 -0.92
CA THR A 9 1.07 3.59 0.34
C THR A 9 0.06 3.00 1.32
N HIS A 10 0.29 3.22 2.60
CA HIS A 10 -0.61 2.85 3.70
C HIS A 10 -0.53 3.86 4.86
N GLY A 11 -0.18 5.10 4.58
CA GLY A 11 -0.23 6.21 5.53
C GLY A 11 0.89 6.27 6.56
N THR A 12 1.91 5.45 6.45
CA THR A 12 3.07 5.49 7.36
C THR A 12 3.99 6.66 7.05
N GLU A 13 4.85 7.02 7.98
CA GLU A 13 5.83 8.10 7.77
C GLU A 13 6.80 7.80 6.61
N GLY A 14 7.17 6.51 6.42
CA GLY A 14 7.95 6.11 5.26
C GLY A 14 7.15 6.24 3.95
N ALA A 15 5.90 5.83 3.96
CA ALA A 15 5.02 5.95 2.79
C ALA A 15 4.79 7.41 2.39
N LYS A 16 4.65 8.33 3.34
CA LYS A 16 4.51 9.77 3.07
C LYS A 16 5.70 10.37 2.31
N LYS A 17 6.89 9.82 2.47
CA LYS A 17 8.06 10.22 1.67
C LYS A 17 7.91 9.82 0.20
N ALA A 18 7.41 8.62 -0.06
CA ALA A 18 7.12 8.19 -1.43
C ALA A 18 5.98 9.00 -2.05
N GLU A 19 4.95 9.33 -1.25
CA GLU A 19 3.85 10.20 -1.68
C GLU A 19 4.38 11.56 -2.11
N ALA A 20 5.17 12.24 -1.26
CA ALA A 20 5.75 13.53 -1.58
C ALA A 20 6.56 13.48 -2.87
N PHE A 21 7.45 12.51 -2.99
CA PHE A 21 8.30 12.36 -4.16
C PHE A 21 7.50 12.15 -5.47
N ILE A 22 6.51 11.26 -5.44
CA ILE A 22 5.73 10.94 -6.64
C ILE A 22 4.76 12.06 -7.00
N PHE A 23 4.13 12.71 -6.02
CA PHE A 23 3.22 13.83 -6.31
C PHE A 23 3.94 15.11 -6.74
N GLU A 24 5.19 15.32 -6.32
CA GLU A 24 6.04 16.36 -6.90
C GLU A 24 6.31 16.08 -8.38
N LEU A 25 6.66 14.85 -8.74
CA LEU A 25 6.83 14.46 -10.15
C LEU A 25 5.56 14.64 -10.97
N LEU A 26 4.40 14.27 -10.41
CA LEU A 26 3.10 14.44 -11.09
C LEU A 26 2.73 15.91 -11.28
N ALA A 27 3.10 16.77 -10.35
CA ALA A 27 2.86 18.21 -10.47
C ALA A 27 3.70 18.84 -11.60
N ASP A 28 4.90 18.32 -11.82
CA ASP A 28 5.82 18.81 -12.86
C ASP A 28 5.54 18.22 -14.25
N ASP A 29 4.97 17.03 -14.32
CA ASP A 29 4.67 16.32 -15.57
C ASP A 29 3.19 15.87 -15.63
N SER A 30 2.36 16.66 -16.27
CA SER A 30 0.94 16.36 -16.48
C SER A 30 0.67 15.14 -17.39
N GLY A 31 1.67 14.61 -18.07
CA GLY A 31 1.59 13.38 -18.86
C GLY A 31 1.80 12.12 -18.04
N LEU A 32 2.35 12.23 -16.84
CA LEU A 32 2.58 11.11 -15.94
C LEU A 32 1.24 10.61 -15.36
N LYS A 33 1.00 9.30 -15.48
CA LYS A 33 -0.13 8.64 -14.80
C LYS A 33 0.34 8.11 -13.44
N VAL A 34 -0.47 8.31 -12.42
CA VAL A 34 -0.22 7.76 -11.09
C VAL A 34 -1.42 6.94 -10.64
N SER A 35 -1.19 5.70 -10.27
CA SER A 35 -2.15 4.87 -9.54
C SER A 35 -1.66 4.70 -8.11
N VAL A 36 -2.50 5.03 -7.16
CA VAL A 36 -2.21 4.89 -5.72
C VAL A 36 -2.86 3.60 -5.24
N LEU A 37 -2.06 2.67 -4.77
CA LEU A 37 -2.51 1.37 -4.28
C LEU A 37 -2.29 1.24 -2.78
N THR A 38 -3.35 0.91 -2.06
CA THR A 38 -3.29 0.44 -0.70
C THR A 38 -3.75 -1.01 -0.64
N VAL A 39 -2.91 -1.88 -0.07
CA VAL A 39 -3.20 -3.30 0.08
C VAL A 39 -3.55 -3.60 1.53
N LEU A 40 -4.75 -4.15 1.74
CA LEU A 40 -5.14 -4.77 3.00
C LEU A 40 -4.59 -6.20 3.01
N ASP A 41 -3.61 -6.45 3.90
CA ASP A 41 -2.95 -7.75 3.99
C ASP A 41 -3.91 -8.82 4.50
N GLU A 42 -4.12 -9.87 3.73
CA GLU A 42 -4.98 -11.00 4.11
C GLU A 42 -4.44 -11.78 5.32
N ASP A 43 -3.13 -11.72 5.55
CA ASP A 43 -2.47 -12.45 6.64
C ASP A 43 -2.91 -11.96 8.04
N TRP A 44 -3.44 -10.74 8.15
CA TRP A 44 -3.94 -10.24 9.43
C TRP A 44 -5.09 -11.10 10.00
N ARG A 45 -5.86 -11.77 9.14
CA ARG A 45 -6.94 -12.68 9.55
C ARG A 45 -6.40 -13.92 10.26
N SER A 46 -5.25 -14.42 9.85
CA SER A 46 -4.59 -15.57 10.47
C SER A 46 -3.84 -15.23 11.76
N MET A 47 -3.50 -13.97 11.95
CA MET A 47 -2.72 -13.51 13.11
C MET A 47 -3.54 -13.27 14.37
N THR A 48 -4.85 -13.07 14.23
CA THR A 48 -5.79 -12.86 15.34
C THR A 48 -6.45 -14.16 15.79
N GLY A 49 -6.06 -15.28 15.19
CA GLY A 49 -6.63 -16.61 15.39
C GLY A 49 -6.15 -17.32 16.63
N ASP A 50 -6.10 -16.67 17.80
CA ASP A 50 -5.97 -17.38 19.06
C ASP A 50 -7.28 -18.09 19.40
N ASP A 51 -7.20 -19.42 19.50
CA ASP A 51 -8.29 -20.37 19.71
C ASP A 51 -9.15 -20.16 20.98
N TRP A 52 -8.85 -19.16 21.78
CA TRP A 52 -9.58 -18.87 22.99
C TRP A 52 -10.82 -18.00 22.80
N LEU A 53 -11.04 -17.44 21.63
CA LEU A 53 -12.30 -16.81 21.25
C LEU A 53 -13.29 -17.88 20.78
N ASN A 54 -13.94 -18.50 21.73
CA ASN A 54 -14.71 -19.74 21.67
C ASN A 54 -15.93 -19.81 20.72
N SER A 55 -16.14 -18.86 19.80
CA SER A 55 -17.19 -19.00 18.79
C SER A 55 -16.76 -18.44 17.45
N SER A 56 -16.97 -19.21 16.40
CA SER A 56 -16.72 -18.81 15.03
C SER A 56 -17.48 -17.53 14.62
N LYS A 57 -18.67 -17.30 15.18
CA LYS A 57 -19.47 -16.08 14.96
C LYS A 57 -18.82 -14.86 15.58
N THR A 58 -18.32 -14.95 16.80
CA THR A 58 -17.65 -13.84 17.50
C THR A 58 -16.35 -13.49 16.80
N HIS A 59 -15.60 -14.48 16.35
CA HIS A 59 -14.37 -14.31 15.60
C HIS A 59 -14.64 -13.61 14.26
N THR A 60 -15.61 -14.07 13.49
CA THR A 60 -16.00 -13.46 12.20
C THR A 60 -16.47 -12.03 12.40
N ALA A 61 -17.32 -11.74 13.38
CA ALA A 61 -17.79 -10.39 13.69
C ALA A 61 -16.64 -9.45 14.08
N PHE A 62 -15.67 -9.94 14.83
CA PHE A 62 -14.48 -9.18 15.20
C PHE A 62 -13.62 -8.86 13.96
N LEU A 63 -13.39 -9.84 13.09
CA LEU A 63 -12.65 -9.65 11.85
C LEU A 63 -13.33 -8.64 10.92
N ASP A 64 -14.64 -8.72 10.77
CA ASP A 64 -15.42 -7.78 9.94
C ASP A 64 -15.37 -6.35 10.51
N HIS A 65 -15.40 -6.22 11.85
CA HIS A 65 -15.24 -4.92 12.50
C HIS A 65 -13.85 -4.31 12.26
N VAL A 66 -12.79 -5.10 12.40
CA VAL A 66 -11.42 -4.64 12.14
C VAL A 66 -11.22 -4.29 10.67
N GLU A 67 -11.75 -5.08 9.75
CA GLU A 67 -11.69 -4.79 8.31
C GLU A 67 -12.40 -3.47 7.96
N ALA A 68 -13.56 -3.22 8.56
CA ALA A 68 -14.28 -1.96 8.40
C ALA A 68 -13.49 -0.76 8.93
N GLN A 69 -12.86 -0.88 10.10
CA GLN A 69 -12.01 0.17 10.66
C GLN A 69 -10.79 0.46 9.77
N VAL A 70 -10.12 -0.57 9.30
CA VAL A 70 -8.94 -0.40 8.42
C VAL A 70 -9.35 0.22 7.09
N SER A 71 -10.49 -0.16 6.53
CA SER A 71 -11.00 0.45 5.30
C SER A 71 -11.35 1.93 5.50
N GLU A 72 -11.88 2.29 6.65
CA GLU A 72 -12.13 3.70 6.99
C GLU A 72 -10.82 4.49 7.14
N GLU A 73 -9.82 3.94 7.80
CA GLU A 73 -8.49 4.55 7.91
C GLU A 73 -7.85 4.77 6.54
N ILE A 74 -7.99 3.80 5.64
CA ILE A 74 -7.51 3.91 4.25
C ILE A 74 -8.23 5.05 3.51
N ALA A 75 -9.55 5.17 3.67
CA ALA A 75 -10.33 6.24 3.06
C ALA A 75 -9.93 7.63 3.61
N GLN A 76 -9.71 7.74 4.92
CA GLN A 76 -9.23 8.96 5.56
C GLN A 76 -7.82 9.33 5.09
N ASP A 77 -6.94 8.34 4.91
CA ASP A 77 -5.60 8.57 4.40
C ASP A 77 -5.61 9.05 2.94
N TRP A 78 -6.49 8.50 2.11
CA TRP A 78 -6.68 8.99 0.75
C TRP A 78 -7.20 10.44 0.72
N GLN A 79 -8.13 10.78 1.58
CA GLN A 79 -8.60 12.15 1.74
C GLN A 79 -7.46 13.09 2.13
N ARG A 80 -6.63 12.70 3.11
CA ARG A 80 -5.43 13.44 3.51
C ARG A 80 -4.50 13.70 2.33
N ILE A 81 -4.25 12.69 1.50
CA ILE A 81 -3.40 12.81 0.30
C ILE A 81 -4.00 13.84 -0.66
N GLN A 82 -5.29 13.79 -0.93
CA GLN A 82 -5.96 14.74 -1.82
C GLN A 82 -5.93 16.18 -1.30
N GLU A 83 -6.03 16.35 0.02
CA GLU A 83 -5.92 17.67 0.67
C GLU A 83 -4.47 18.20 0.64
N THR A 84 -3.49 17.31 0.78
CA THR A 84 -2.06 17.67 0.80
C THR A 84 -1.53 17.97 -0.60
N TYR A 85 -1.96 17.19 -1.58
CA TYR A 85 -1.46 17.27 -2.97
C TYR A 85 -2.62 17.53 -3.95
N PRO A 86 -2.81 18.77 -4.41
CA PRO A 86 -3.92 19.09 -5.34
C PRO A 86 -3.90 18.25 -6.63
N CYS A 87 -2.72 17.88 -7.13
CA CYS A 87 -2.56 17.02 -8.29
C CYS A 87 -3.01 15.57 -8.05
N ALA A 88 -3.22 15.15 -6.80
CA ALA A 88 -3.73 13.81 -6.48
C ALA A 88 -5.14 13.56 -7.04
N SER A 89 -5.90 14.61 -7.36
CA SER A 89 -7.17 14.50 -8.07
C SER A 89 -7.06 13.83 -9.46
N GLN A 90 -5.86 13.84 -10.05
CA GLN A 90 -5.55 13.19 -11.33
C GLN A 90 -5.11 11.74 -11.15
N ALA A 91 -4.80 11.31 -9.92
CA ALA A 91 -4.37 9.96 -9.63
C ALA A 91 -5.57 9.02 -9.46
N ASN A 92 -5.36 7.76 -9.84
CA ASN A 92 -6.35 6.70 -9.64
C ASN A 92 -6.09 5.99 -8.31
N PHE A 93 -7.05 6.02 -7.39
CA PHE A 93 -6.95 5.34 -6.11
C PHE A 93 -7.53 3.92 -6.18
N ILE A 94 -6.78 2.94 -5.68
CA ILE A 94 -7.13 1.52 -5.70
C ILE A 94 -6.89 0.93 -4.32
N GLN A 95 -7.90 0.28 -3.77
CA GLN A 95 -7.79 -0.55 -2.57
C GLN A 95 -7.97 -2.00 -2.97
N ARG A 96 -7.07 -2.88 -2.52
CA ARG A 96 -7.17 -4.33 -2.73
C ARG A 96 -6.86 -5.09 -1.45
N THR A 97 -7.45 -6.26 -1.31
CA THR A 97 -7.16 -7.21 -0.23
C THR A 97 -6.41 -8.41 -0.81
N GLY A 98 -5.38 -8.86 -0.12
CA GLY A 98 -4.61 -10.04 -0.55
C GLY A 98 -3.21 -10.07 0.05
N SER A 99 -2.40 -10.99 -0.43
CA SER A 99 -0.96 -11.00 -0.15
C SER A 99 -0.31 -9.77 -0.76
N ILE A 100 0.42 -9.00 0.04
CA ILE A 100 0.95 -7.68 -0.35
C ILE A 100 1.75 -7.78 -1.64
N GLU A 101 2.73 -8.67 -1.69
CA GLU A 101 3.65 -8.79 -2.83
C GLU A 101 2.93 -9.19 -4.13
N LYS A 102 2.07 -10.20 -4.02
CA LYS A 102 1.31 -10.71 -5.18
C LYS A 102 0.32 -9.68 -5.68
N THR A 103 -0.33 -8.96 -4.76
CA THR A 103 -1.32 -7.93 -5.09
C THR A 103 -0.66 -6.74 -5.78
N ILE A 104 0.50 -6.29 -5.30
CA ILE A 104 1.27 -5.21 -5.93
C ILE A 104 1.72 -5.62 -7.33
N THR A 105 2.31 -6.81 -7.46
CA THR A 105 2.78 -7.33 -8.75
C THR A 105 1.64 -7.46 -9.76
N LYS A 106 0.51 -7.99 -9.32
CA LYS A 106 -0.68 -8.15 -10.16
C LYS A 106 -1.23 -6.80 -10.60
N ALA A 107 -1.36 -5.84 -9.66
CA ALA A 107 -1.83 -4.50 -9.97
C ALA A 107 -0.92 -3.78 -10.97
N ALA A 108 0.40 -3.83 -10.78
CA ALA A 108 1.35 -3.23 -11.70
C ALA A 108 1.25 -3.81 -13.12
N LYS A 109 1.08 -5.13 -13.23
CA LYS A 109 0.85 -5.81 -14.51
C LYS A 109 -0.46 -5.38 -15.18
N GLU A 110 -1.56 -5.44 -14.45
CA GLU A 110 -2.91 -5.15 -14.98
C GLU A 110 -3.03 -3.70 -15.44
N LEU A 111 -2.41 -2.78 -14.74
CA LEU A 111 -2.42 -1.35 -15.05
C LEU A 111 -1.37 -0.94 -16.09
N GLY A 112 -0.46 -1.84 -16.44
CA GLY A 112 0.65 -1.52 -17.34
C GLY A 112 1.61 -0.49 -16.74
N CYS A 113 1.87 -0.56 -15.44
CA CYS A 113 2.81 0.34 -14.78
C CYS A 113 4.25 0.03 -15.19
N ASP A 114 5.04 1.06 -15.36
CA ASP A 114 6.47 0.98 -15.71
C ASP A 114 7.40 1.35 -14.54
N LEU A 115 6.82 1.74 -13.39
CA LEU A 115 7.52 1.96 -12.13
C LEU A 115 6.61 1.60 -10.95
N ILE A 116 7.16 0.90 -9.95
CA ILE A 116 6.55 0.72 -8.64
C ILE A 116 7.33 1.59 -7.65
N ALA A 117 6.63 2.44 -6.89
CA ALA A 117 7.21 3.29 -5.87
C ALA A 117 6.71 2.89 -4.47
N ILE A 118 7.63 2.75 -3.53
CA ILE A 118 7.34 2.46 -2.12
C ILE A 118 8.13 3.41 -1.22
N GLY A 119 7.67 3.59 0.02
CA GLY A 119 8.39 4.35 1.03
C GLY A 119 9.56 3.57 1.62
N PRO A 120 10.55 4.27 2.23
CA PRO A 120 11.60 3.65 2.99
C PRO A 120 11.04 3.03 4.27
N TYR A 121 11.76 2.07 4.84
CA TYR A 121 11.42 1.54 6.16
C TYR A 121 11.50 2.66 7.21
N HIS A 122 10.44 2.81 7.97
CA HIS A 122 10.40 3.69 9.13
C HIS A 122 9.78 2.96 10.32
N LYS A 123 10.47 2.98 11.47
CA LYS A 123 10.00 2.32 12.68
C LYS A 123 8.87 3.13 13.30
N ASN A 124 7.64 2.75 13.04
CA ASN A 124 6.47 3.35 13.67
C ASN A 124 6.06 2.58 14.93
N LYS A 125 5.56 3.30 15.92
CA LYS A 125 5.15 2.74 17.24
C LYS A 125 3.70 2.21 17.25
N GLY A 126 3.02 2.14 16.11
CA GLY A 126 1.63 1.68 16.00
C GLY A 126 1.51 0.16 15.92
N PHE A 127 0.53 -0.41 16.63
CA PHE A 127 0.34 -1.86 16.73
C PHE A 127 0.04 -2.54 15.39
N PHE A 128 -0.74 -1.91 14.52
CA PHE A 128 -1.11 -2.44 13.20
C PHE A 128 -0.10 -2.09 12.10
N THR A 129 0.50 -0.93 12.17
CA THR A 129 1.44 -0.43 11.17
C THR A 129 2.80 -1.12 11.24
N THR A 130 3.24 -1.55 12.43
CA THR A 130 4.59 -2.10 12.64
C THR A 130 4.86 -3.37 11.83
N ARG A 131 3.83 -4.15 11.54
CA ARG A 131 3.98 -5.44 10.85
C ARG A 131 3.91 -5.31 9.33
N MET A 132 3.08 -4.40 8.82
CA MET A 132 3.04 -4.06 7.41
C MET A 132 4.32 -3.35 6.96
N GLU A 133 4.89 -2.48 7.79
CA GLU A 133 6.13 -1.76 7.48
C GLU A 133 7.35 -2.66 7.39
N ARG A 134 7.51 -3.60 8.33
CA ARG A 134 8.60 -4.58 8.27
C ARG A 134 8.51 -5.47 7.02
N GLY A 135 7.30 -5.68 6.53
CA GLY A 135 7.05 -6.59 5.44
C GLY A 135 7.37 -6.00 4.07
N LEU A 136 6.96 -4.78 3.78
CA LEU A 136 6.89 -4.31 2.40
C LEU A 136 8.27 -4.25 1.73
N ARG A 137 9.23 -3.56 2.33
CA ARG A 137 10.58 -3.47 1.77
C ARG A 137 11.26 -4.85 1.70
N ALA A 138 11.24 -5.60 2.81
CA ALA A 138 11.86 -6.92 2.86
C ALA A 138 11.18 -7.90 1.90
N ARG A 139 9.87 -7.86 1.80
CA ARG A 139 9.06 -8.69 0.88
C ARG A 139 9.34 -8.33 -0.57
N MET A 140 9.36 -7.05 -0.92
CA MET A 140 9.60 -6.59 -2.29
C MET A 140 11.06 -6.78 -2.75
N GLN A 141 12.01 -6.80 -1.81
CA GLN A 141 13.42 -7.07 -2.06
C GLN A 141 13.82 -8.54 -1.88
N ASN A 142 12.89 -9.43 -1.53
CA ASN A 142 13.16 -10.85 -1.39
C ASN A 142 13.73 -11.42 -2.70
N LYS A 143 14.82 -12.18 -2.61
CA LYS A 143 15.51 -12.78 -3.78
C LYS A 143 14.61 -13.64 -4.65
N THR A 144 13.57 -14.24 -4.07
CA THR A 144 12.60 -15.06 -4.81
C THR A 144 11.57 -14.19 -5.54
N PHE A 145 11.20 -13.06 -4.97
CA PHE A 145 10.10 -12.24 -5.46
C PHE A 145 10.55 -11.07 -6.35
N HIS A 146 11.67 -10.44 -5.98
CA HIS A 146 12.21 -9.30 -6.74
C HIS A 146 12.39 -9.56 -8.25
N PRO A 147 12.89 -10.75 -8.68
CA PRO A 147 12.99 -11.06 -10.10
C PRO A 147 11.64 -11.20 -10.83
N MET A 148 10.54 -11.33 -10.09
CA MET A 148 9.19 -11.48 -10.63
C MET A 148 8.47 -10.14 -10.82
N LEU A 149 9.05 -9.04 -10.37
CA LEU A 149 8.48 -7.71 -10.56
C LEU A 149 8.36 -7.37 -12.05
N PRO A 150 7.21 -6.84 -12.49
CA PRO A 150 7.00 -6.52 -13.91
C PRO A 150 7.73 -5.27 -14.37
N CYS A 151 8.21 -4.45 -13.45
CA CYS A 151 8.88 -3.19 -13.72
C CYS A 151 9.82 -2.82 -12.55
N PRO A 152 10.70 -1.79 -12.71
CA PRO A 152 11.57 -1.33 -11.66
C PRO A 152 10.85 -0.95 -10.36
N LEU A 153 11.54 -1.14 -9.24
CA LEU A 153 11.10 -0.75 -7.91
C LEU A 153 11.92 0.45 -7.42
N LEU A 154 11.25 1.55 -7.14
CA LEU A 154 11.81 2.72 -6.49
C LEU A 154 11.49 2.69 -4.99
N ILE A 155 12.49 2.86 -4.17
CA ILE A 155 12.35 3.13 -2.74
C ILE A 155 12.68 4.60 -2.55
N ALA A 156 11.70 5.41 -2.16
CA ALA A 156 11.90 6.84 -1.95
C ALA A 156 12.92 7.10 -0.83
N PRO A 157 13.74 8.13 -0.96
CA PRO A 157 14.77 8.46 0.01
C PRO A 157 14.22 8.99 1.35
#